data_1390bafe7b0b5a590fdd10abac110a83
#
_entry.id   1390bafe7b0b5a590fdd10abac110a83
#
_cell.length_a   1.000
_cell.length_b   1.000
_cell.length_c   1.000
_cell.angle_alpha   90.00
_cell.angle_beta   90.00
_cell.angle_gamma   90.00
#
_symmetry.space_group_name_H-M   'P 1'
#
loop_
_entity.id
_entity.type
_entity.pdbx_description
1 polymer ?
#
loop_
_entity_poly.entity_id
_entity_poly.type
_entity_poly.pdbx_seq_one_letter_code
_entity_poly.pdbx_strand_id
1 'polypeptide(L)'
;MCMAVWYTAVGQITYPIVDTGVTEFYSNNNVISAPQSGDDFYGQDATYTGNQPLYTDNGDGTITDNVTGLLWEKDMGEKMSFEASFAKAQNSNLGGYSDWRVPTIKELYSLILFTGQVKGAKSGKLFIDTHYFNQLLGDTTIGEREIDAQTWSSTVYVGQTMNGDKTIFGVNFVDGRIKGYPKFNKRKNSENTMYFRMVRGNTDYGKNNFIDNGDGTVSDYATGLMWQKADDGKGRDWEASLAYSEHLELAGYSDWRLPNAKELQSIVDYSRSPQTTNSPAINPVFSTSEIKDPEGNSGQYPFFWTSTTHLDGVNPTSSAVYIAFGEGQGKMRNQLMDVHGAGCQRSDPKSGSKNKYPTYFGPQGDVRYVYNYVRSVRTIEM
;
A
#
# COMPACT_ATOMS: atom_id res chain seq x y z
N MET A 1 -40.74 34.28 -8.79
CA MET A 1 -40.33 32.88 -8.70
C MET A 1 -38.80 32.89 -8.50
N CYS A 2 -38.34 32.91 -7.25
CA CYS A 2 -36.92 32.86 -6.93
C CYS A 2 -36.41 31.45 -7.08
N MET A 3 -35.55 31.19 -8.04
CA MET A 3 -34.76 29.96 -8.08
C MET A 3 -33.73 30.01 -6.96
N ALA A 4 -33.88 29.17 -5.95
CA ALA A 4 -32.84 28.93 -4.96
C ALA A 4 -31.71 28.14 -5.65
N VAL A 5 -30.58 28.78 -5.89
CA VAL A 5 -29.35 28.10 -6.29
C VAL A 5 -28.80 27.41 -5.04
N TRP A 6 -28.93 26.09 -5.01
CA TRP A 6 -28.28 25.28 -3.97
C TRP A 6 -26.79 25.23 -4.34
N TYR A 7 -25.97 26.03 -3.66
CA TYR A 7 -24.54 25.79 -3.61
C TYR A 7 -24.34 24.56 -2.74
N THR A 8 -24.08 23.42 -3.37
CA THR A 8 -23.48 22.30 -2.65
C THR A 8 -22.11 22.75 -2.21
N ALA A 9 -21.92 22.84 -0.88
CA ALA A 9 -20.58 23.04 -0.33
C ALA A 9 -19.72 21.87 -0.83
N VAL A 10 -18.73 22.18 -1.67
CA VAL A 10 -17.71 21.21 -2.07
C VAL A 10 -17.00 20.78 -0.79
N GLY A 11 -17.17 19.54 -0.40
CA GLY A 11 -16.60 19.01 0.85
C GLY A 11 -15.08 19.09 0.79
N GLN A 12 -14.47 19.59 1.85
CA GLN A 12 -13.01 19.61 1.98
C GLN A 12 -12.49 18.17 1.97
N ILE A 13 -11.46 17.88 1.15
CA ILE A 13 -10.74 16.61 1.18
C ILE A 13 -10.15 16.42 2.58
N THR A 14 -10.54 15.35 3.25
CA THR A 14 -10.08 15.01 4.62
C THR A 14 -8.96 13.98 4.61
N TYR A 15 -8.78 13.28 3.48
CA TYR A 15 -7.77 12.25 3.27
C TYR A 15 -7.00 12.53 1.96
N PRO A 16 -6.18 13.58 1.87
CA PRO A 16 -5.38 13.83 0.67
C PRO A 16 -4.33 12.72 0.50
N ILE A 17 -4.30 12.09 -0.68
CA ILE A 17 -3.30 11.07 -0.99
C ILE A 17 -1.99 11.77 -1.35
N VAL A 18 -0.91 11.45 -0.62
CA VAL A 18 0.44 11.92 -0.95
C VAL A 18 0.97 11.17 -2.16
N ASP A 19 1.58 11.86 -3.09
CA ASP A 19 2.21 11.27 -4.28
C ASP A 19 3.30 10.25 -3.91
N THR A 20 3.55 9.29 -4.78
CA THR A 20 4.60 8.26 -4.63
C THR A 20 6.01 8.80 -4.77
N GLY A 21 6.15 10.01 -5.34
CA GLY A 21 7.41 10.67 -5.65
C GLY A 21 8.12 10.11 -6.90
N VAL A 22 7.49 9.19 -7.64
CA VAL A 22 8.07 8.60 -8.86
C VAL A 22 8.02 9.61 -10.01
N THR A 23 9.17 9.87 -10.62
CA THR A 23 9.32 10.77 -11.78
C THR A 23 9.94 10.08 -12.99
N GLU A 24 10.42 8.86 -12.81
CA GLU A 24 11.07 8.05 -13.83
C GLU A 24 10.06 7.13 -14.51
N PHE A 25 10.28 6.84 -15.78
CA PHE A 25 9.45 5.92 -16.56
C PHE A 25 10.18 4.61 -16.84
N TYR A 26 9.45 3.51 -16.83
CA TYR A 26 10.01 2.17 -16.90
C TYR A 26 9.24 1.28 -17.87
N SER A 27 9.96 0.58 -18.75
CA SER A 27 9.43 -0.60 -19.43
C SER A 27 9.44 -1.83 -18.49
N ASN A 28 9.28 -3.00 -19.05
CA ASN A 28 9.40 -4.26 -18.31
C ASN A 28 10.82 -4.54 -17.79
N ASN A 29 11.85 -3.89 -18.32
CA ASN A 29 13.24 -4.20 -17.96
C ASN A 29 14.19 -3.00 -17.91
N ASN A 30 13.76 -1.81 -18.34
CA ASN A 30 14.65 -0.66 -18.50
C ASN A 30 13.96 0.64 -18.03
N VAL A 31 14.78 1.64 -17.73
CA VAL A 31 14.34 3.04 -17.72
C VAL A 31 14.09 3.47 -19.16
N ILE A 32 13.01 4.21 -19.41
CA ILE A 32 12.63 4.71 -20.74
C ILE A 32 12.36 6.21 -20.68
N SER A 33 12.30 6.85 -21.83
CA SER A 33 11.79 8.22 -21.95
C SER A 33 10.30 8.26 -21.62
N ALA A 34 9.77 9.42 -21.24
CA ALA A 34 8.34 9.60 -20.94
C ALA A 34 7.49 9.19 -22.18
N PRO A 35 6.65 8.14 -22.08
CA PRO A 35 5.75 7.74 -23.14
C PRO A 35 4.71 8.83 -23.42
N GLN A 36 4.28 8.96 -24.65
CA GLN A 36 3.15 9.82 -25.04
C GLN A 36 1.85 9.00 -25.00
N SER A 37 0.72 9.69 -25.00
CA SER A 37 -0.60 9.03 -25.07
C SER A 37 -0.68 8.13 -26.32
N GLY A 38 -1.01 6.85 -26.12
CA GLY A 38 -1.06 5.82 -27.13
C GLY A 38 0.24 5.01 -27.31
N ASP A 39 1.33 5.41 -26.64
CA ASP A 39 2.56 4.60 -26.62
C ASP A 39 2.45 3.44 -25.60
N ASP A 40 3.26 2.41 -25.80
CA ASP A 40 3.45 1.35 -24.80
C ASP A 40 3.92 1.94 -23.48
N PHE A 41 3.43 1.40 -22.35
CA PHE A 41 3.74 1.89 -21.00
C PHE A 41 3.27 3.31 -20.66
N TYR A 42 2.42 3.96 -21.47
CA TYR A 42 1.75 5.18 -21.07
C TYR A 42 0.80 4.89 -19.89
N GLY A 43 0.50 5.90 -19.06
CA GLY A 43 -0.40 5.75 -17.91
C GLY A 43 0.25 5.16 -16.65
N GLN A 44 1.59 4.98 -16.64
CA GLN A 44 2.30 4.60 -15.42
C GLN A 44 2.39 5.76 -14.42
N ASP A 45 2.79 5.48 -13.18
CA ASP A 45 2.77 6.40 -12.03
C ASP A 45 3.27 7.82 -12.36
N ALA A 46 4.46 7.93 -12.97
CA ALA A 46 5.07 9.21 -13.33
C ALA A 46 4.31 10.00 -14.42
N THR A 47 3.28 9.42 -15.05
CA THR A 47 2.43 10.13 -16.03
C THR A 47 1.54 11.14 -15.34
N TYR A 48 1.12 10.87 -14.10
CA TYR A 48 0.14 11.67 -13.36
C TYR A 48 0.75 12.23 -12.08
N THR A 49 0.72 13.54 -11.93
CA THR A 49 1.26 14.21 -10.75
C THR A 49 0.17 14.38 -9.70
N GLY A 50 0.40 13.81 -8.51
CA GLY A 50 -0.45 13.97 -7.33
C GLY A 50 0.06 15.06 -6.37
N ASN A 51 -0.40 15.00 -5.10
CA ASN A 51 0.07 15.88 -4.04
C ASN A 51 1.51 15.54 -3.65
N GLN A 52 2.48 16.31 -4.12
CA GLN A 52 3.89 16.05 -3.84
C GLN A 52 4.17 16.07 -2.33
N PRO A 53 5.04 15.17 -1.80
CA PRO A 53 5.46 15.19 -0.41
C PRO A 53 5.99 16.57 -0.02
N LEU A 54 5.49 17.13 1.07
CA LEU A 54 5.88 18.47 1.54
C LEU A 54 6.00 18.45 3.05
N TYR A 55 7.24 18.47 3.56
CA TYR A 55 7.54 18.37 4.97
C TYR A 55 8.19 19.64 5.51
N THR A 56 8.02 19.88 6.83
CA THR A 56 8.72 20.91 7.60
C THR A 56 9.35 20.27 8.82
N ASP A 57 10.65 20.40 8.97
CA ASP A 57 11.35 20.05 10.22
C ASP A 57 11.16 21.17 11.22
N ASN A 58 10.48 20.90 12.33
CA ASN A 58 10.17 21.89 13.35
C ASN A 58 11.34 22.18 14.30
N GLY A 59 12.43 21.41 14.22
CA GLY A 59 13.63 21.60 15.05
C GLY A 59 13.51 21.09 16.48
N ASP A 60 12.37 20.48 16.84
CA ASP A 60 12.03 19.97 18.17
C ASP A 60 11.90 18.44 18.21
N GLY A 61 12.39 17.76 17.17
CA GLY A 61 12.25 16.31 16.98
C GLY A 61 10.96 15.90 16.28
N THR A 62 10.19 16.85 15.76
CA THR A 62 8.96 16.60 15.02
C THR A 62 9.05 17.08 13.58
N ILE A 63 8.31 16.41 12.68
CA ILE A 63 8.16 16.76 11.27
C ILE A 63 6.68 16.97 10.97
N THR A 64 6.34 18.16 10.46
CA THR A 64 5.00 18.45 9.93
C THR A 64 4.89 17.92 8.49
N ASP A 65 3.89 17.10 8.23
CA ASP A 65 3.45 16.76 6.87
C ASP A 65 2.39 17.76 6.42
N ASN A 66 2.77 18.68 5.55
CA ASN A 66 1.91 19.79 5.11
C ASN A 66 0.83 19.32 4.10
N VAL A 67 0.90 18.09 3.60
CA VAL A 67 -0.12 17.51 2.72
C VAL A 67 -1.23 16.87 3.54
N THR A 68 -0.86 16.02 4.50
CA THR A 68 -1.83 15.21 5.26
C THR A 68 -2.36 15.90 6.52
N GLY A 69 -1.68 16.94 7.00
CA GLY A 69 -1.95 17.56 8.29
C GLY A 69 -1.54 16.69 9.48
N LEU A 70 -0.69 15.70 9.25
CA LEU A 70 -0.11 14.84 10.29
C LEU A 70 1.21 15.44 10.78
N LEU A 71 1.47 15.25 12.07
CA LEU A 71 2.76 15.55 12.70
C LEU A 71 3.42 14.25 13.14
N TRP A 72 4.69 14.08 12.77
CA TRP A 72 5.44 12.84 12.93
C TRP A 72 6.62 13.00 13.88
N GLU A 73 6.93 11.95 14.64
CA GLU A 73 8.24 11.80 15.29
C GLU A 73 9.34 11.65 14.22
N LYS A 74 10.42 12.44 14.31
CA LYS A 74 11.54 12.40 13.36
C LYS A 74 12.36 11.12 13.51
N ASP A 75 12.63 10.71 14.74
CA ASP A 75 13.47 9.58 15.11
C ASP A 75 12.64 8.38 15.57
N MET A 76 12.96 7.18 15.10
CA MET A 76 12.24 5.96 15.49
C MET A 76 12.67 5.40 16.86
N GLY A 77 13.89 5.70 17.30
CA GLY A 77 14.48 5.08 18.50
C GLY A 77 14.80 3.60 18.28
N GLU A 78 14.71 2.83 19.35
CA GLU A 78 14.99 1.40 19.37
C GLU A 78 13.75 0.57 19.00
N LYS A 79 13.99 -0.70 18.60
CA LYS A 79 12.91 -1.66 18.39
C LYS A 79 12.22 -2.01 19.72
N MET A 80 10.90 -2.08 19.70
CA MET A 80 10.09 -2.43 20.87
C MET A 80 8.94 -3.35 20.51
N SER A 81 8.33 -3.98 21.53
CA SER A 81 7.12 -4.77 21.32
C SER A 81 5.93 -3.90 20.93
N PHE A 82 4.90 -4.54 20.37
CA PHE A 82 3.69 -3.84 19.95
C PHE A 82 3.04 -3.07 21.11
N GLU A 83 2.91 -3.69 22.30
CA GLU A 83 2.36 -3.03 23.48
C GLU A 83 3.23 -1.89 23.99
N ALA A 84 4.54 -2.07 23.98
CA ALA A 84 5.46 -1.03 24.41
C ALA A 84 5.38 0.23 23.53
N SER A 85 5.05 0.07 22.23
CA SER A 85 4.87 1.21 21.34
C SER A 85 3.69 2.10 21.75
N PHE A 86 2.57 1.51 22.21
CA PHE A 86 1.43 2.27 22.73
C PHE A 86 1.79 2.99 24.04
N ALA A 87 2.47 2.30 24.94
CA ALA A 87 2.90 2.91 26.21
C ALA A 87 3.87 4.09 25.97
N LYS A 88 4.79 3.96 25.01
CA LYS A 88 5.70 5.06 24.64
C LYS A 88 4.90 6.25 24.07
N ALA A 89 3.97 6.01 23.16
CA ALA A 89 3.16 7.06 22.56
C ALA A 89 2.32 7.81 23.61
N GLN A 90 1.63 7.07 24.51
CA GLN A 90 0.79 7.65 25.57
C GLN A 90 1.56 8.48 26.59
N ASN A 91 2.83 8.15 26.83
CA ASN A 91 3.68 8.86 27.79
C ASN A 91 4.60 9.91 27.13
N SER A 92 4.49 10.11 25.82
CA SER A 92 5.31 11.07 25.09
C SER A 92 4.80 12.50 25.29
N ASN A 93 5.77 13.42 25.45
CA ASN A 93 5.52 14.87 25.39
C ASN A 93 6.38 15.55 24.32
N LEU A 94 6.78 14.81 23.30
CA LEU A 94 7.63 15.29 22.20
C LEU A 94 7.04 16.54 21.55
N GLY A 95 7.86 17.57 21.31
CA GLY A 95 7.42 18.83 20.75
C GLY A 95 6.41 19.59 21.63
N GLY A 96 6.24 19.20 22.91
CA GLY A 96 5.26 19.79 23.82
C GLY A 96 3.83 19.26 23.68
N TYR A 97 3.64 18.19 22.91
CA TYR A 97 2.33 17.57 22.67
C TYR A 97 2.14 16.27 23.45
N SER A 98 0.92 15.99 23.90
CA SER A 98 0.57 14.81 24.72
C SER A 98 -0.45 13.87 24.05
N ASP A 99 -0.81 14.12 22.80
CA ASP A 99 -1.80 13.34 22.03
C ASP A 99 -1.15 12.43 20.96
N TRP A 100 0.09 12.00 21.22
CA TRP A 100 0.81 11.07 20.38
C TRP A 100 0.15 9.70 20.38
N ARG A 101 0.19 9.02 19.22
CA ARG A 101 -0.36 7.67 19.03
C ARG A 101 0.48 6.84 18.07
N VAL A 102 0.25 5.54 18.07
CA VAL A 102 0.77 4.62 17.05
C VAL A 102 -0.03 4.85 15.77
N PRO A 103 0.62 5.09 14.61
CA PRO A 103 -0.08 5.36 13.36
C PRO A 103 -0.90 4.15 12.89
N THR A 104 -2.01 4.38 12.22
CA THR A 104 -2.66 3.37 11.40
C THR A 104 -1.75 2.99 10.22
N ILE A 105 -2.03 1.85 9.59
CA ILE A 105 -1.25 1.44 8.42
C ILE A 105 -1.38 2.44 7.25
N LYS A 106 -2.55 3.07 7.07
CA LYS A 106 -2.77 4.08 6.02
C LYS A 106 -1.97 5.36 6.30
N GLU A 107 -1.95 5.81 7.55
CA GLU A 107 -1.12 6.95 7.95
C GLU A 107 0.38 6.63 7.75
N LEU A 108 0.83 5.48 8.24
CA LEU A 108 2.24 5.11 8.10
C LEU A 108 2.66 4.97 6.63
N TYR A 109 1.76 4.43 5.79
CA TYR A 109 2.02 4.29 4.36
C TYR A 109 2.06 5.62 3.59
N SER A 110 1.50 6.70 4.12
CA SER A 110 1.62 8.03 3.51
C SER A 110 3.07 8.49 3.35
N LEU A 111 3.95 8.02 4.23
CA LEU A 111 5.38 8.37 4.22
C LEU A 111 6.19 7.60 3.17
N ILE A 112 5.65 6.51 2.59
CA ILE A 112 6.42 5.71 1.63
C ILE A 112 6.66 6.48 0.33
N LEU A 113 7.88 6.37 -0.22
CA LEU A 113 8.24 6.92 -1.53
C LEU A 113 8.79 5.80 -2.42
N PHE A 114 8.20 5.63 -3.60
CA PHE A 114 8.63 4.60 -4.55
C PHE A 114 9.82 5.02 -5.42
N THR A 115 10.49 6.11 -5.04
CA THR A 115 11.85 6.43 -5.53
C THR A 115 12.92 5.57 -4.85
N GLY A 116 12.55 4.78 -3.84
CA GLY A 116 13.42 3.83 -3.17
C GLY A 116 13.81 2.65 -4.06
N GLN A 117 14.87 1.94 -3.66
CA GLN A 117 15.34 0.72 -4.31
C GLN A 117 15.90 -0.24 -3.27
N VAL A 118 15.51 -1.51 -3.35
CA VAL A 118 16.06 -2.59 -2.52
C VAL A 118 16.87 -3.57 -3.37
N LYS A 119 17.91 -4.16 -2.80
CA LYS A 119 18.80 -5.13 -3.47
C LYS A 119 18.76 -6.49 -2.74
N GLY A 120 17.60 -7.14 -2.81
CA GLY A 120 17.35 -8.38 -2.07
C GLY A 120 17.34 -8.16 -0.54
N ALA A 121 18.33 -8.67 0.19
CA ALA A 121 18.44 -8.51 1.64
C ALA A 121 19.20 -7.24 2.08
N LYS A 122 19.73 -6.46 1.13
CA LYS A 122 20.50 -5.23 1.39
C LYS A 122 19.68 -4.01 1.05
N SER A 123 19.90 -2.94 1.80
CA SER A 123 19.36 -1.62 1.48
C SER A 123 19.99 -1.08 0.20
N GLY A 124 19.21 -0.31 -0.51
CA GLY A 124 19.66 0.57 -1.56
C GLY A 124 19.29 2.00 -1.18
N LYS A 125 18.48 2.67 -2.02
CA LYS A 125 17.83 3.93 -1.63
C LYS A 125 16.58 3.60 -0.80
N LEU A 126 16.40 4.24 0.34
CA LEU A 126 15.27 4.00 1.22
C LEU A 126 13.96 4.52 0.61
N PHE A 127 12.85 3.90 0.97
CA PHE A 127 11.50 4.23 0.52
C PHE A 127 10.84 5.29 1.42
N ILE A 128 11.61 6.24 1.91
CA ILE A 128 11.17 7.37 2.73
C ILE A 128 12.11 8.55 2.48
N ASP A 129 11.64 9.78 2.69
CA ASP A 129 12.48 10.96 2.58
C ASP A 129 13.45 11.06 3.77
N THR A 130 14.68 10.64 3.56
CA THR A 130 15.74 10.66 4.59
C THR A 130 16.29 12.06 4.89
N HIS A 131 15.89 13.09 4.16
CA HIS A 131 16.20 14.45 4.52
C HIS A 131 15.42 14.90 5.77
N TYR A 132 14.20 14.37 5.93
CA TYR A 132 13.34 14.71 7.06
C TYR A 132 13.28 13.59 8.12
N PHE A 133 13.34 12.34 7.73
CA PHE A 133 13.10 11.21 8.62
C PHE A 133 14.34 10.34 8.80
N ASN A 134 14.76 10.14 10.05
CA ASN A 134 15.78 9.18 10.37
C ASN A 134 15.22 7.75 10.28
N GLN A 135 15.70 6.97 9.31
CA GLN A 135 15.31 5.59 9.08
C GLN A 135 16.49 4.66 9.39
N LEU A 136 16.32 3.84 10.40
CA LEU A 136 17.32 2.85 10.80
C LEU A 136 17.18 1.57 9.96
N LEU A 137 18.28 0.83 9.84
CA LEU A 137 18.34 -0.49 9.22
C LEU A 137 18.27 -1.59 10.29
N GLY A 138 18.15 -2.85 9.85
CA GLY A 138 18.35 -4.00 10.72
C GLY A 138 19.79 -4.06 11.22
N ASP A 139 19.99 -4.51 12.46
CA ASP A 139 21.29 -4.60 13.09
C ASP A 139 22.06 -5.86 12.65
N THR A 140 22.96 -5.69 11.71
CA THR A 140 23.78 -6.80 11.20
C THR A 140 24.76 -7.37 12.23
N THR A 141 25.05 -6.65 13.31
CA THR A 141 25.96 -7.13 14.37
C THR A 141 25.34 -8.23 15.23
N ILE A 142 24.00 -8.27 15.29
CA ILE A 142 23.25 -9.32 15.97
C ILE A 142 22.62 -10.34 14.99
N GLY A 143 23.03 -10.30 13.71
CA GLY A 143 22.62 -11.26 12.68
C GLY A 143 21.31 -10.91 11.98
N GLU A 144 20.80 -9.70 12.10
CA GLU A 144 19.69 -9.22 11.26
C GLU A 144 20.18 -8.87 9.84
N ARG A 145 19.26 -8.87 8.88
CA ARG A 145 19.51 -8.30 7.56
C ARG A 145 19.25 -6.80 7.59
N GLU A 146 19.85 -6.03 6.70
CA GLU A 146 19.57 -4.59 6.60
C GLU A 146 18.06 -4.29 6.43
N ILE A 147 17.33 -5.16 5.70
CA ILE A 147 15.88 -5.05 5.51
C ILE A 147 15.05 -5.47 6.74
N ASP A 148 15.64 -5.97 7.83
CA ASP A 148 14.90 -6.30 9.05
C ASP A 148 14.65 -5.05 9.90
N ALA A 149 14.04 -4.04 9.27
CA ALA A 149 13.77 -2.71 9.80
C ALA A 149 12.28 -2.33 9.68
N GLN A 150 11.41 -3.29 9.96
CA GLN A 150 9.97 -3.13 9.90
C GLN A 150 9.48 -2.15 10.96
N THR A 151 8.41 -1.43 10.63
CA THR A 151 7.80 -0.42 11.50
C THR A 151 6.37 -0.83 11.85
N TRP A 152 6.04 -0.87 13.16
CA TRP A 152 4.68 -1.14 13.64
C TRP A 152 3.69 -0.08 13.17
N SER A 153 2.47 -0.52 12.80
CA SER A 153 1.28 0.30 12.84
C SER A 153 0.33 -0.16 13.95
N SER A 154 -0.72 0.57 14.23
CA SER A 154 -1.80 0.15 15.15
C SER A 154 -2.78 -0.83 14.49
N THR A 155 -2.65 -1.10 13.19
CA THR A 155 -3.61 -1.91 12.42
C THR A 155 -3.34 -3.39 12.62
N VAL A 156 -4.22 -4.04 13.37
CA VAL A 156 -4.18 -5.49 13.61
C VAL A 156 -4.87 -6.20 12.44
N TYR A 157 -4.27 -7.27 11.93
CA TYR A 157 -4.94 -8.13 10.97
C TYR A 157 -6.11 -8.88 11.62
N VAL A 158 -7.26 -8.83 10.98
CA VAL A 158 -8.49 -9.47 11.52
C VAL A 158 -8.48 -11.00 11.40
N GLY A 159 -7.68 -11.55 10.47
CA GLY A 159 -7.40 -12.98 10.33
C GLY A 159 -6.16 -13.40 11.12
N GLN A 160 -5.59 -14.53 10.71
CA GLN A 160 -4.36 -15.08 11.24
C GLN A 160 -3.41 -15.42 10.11
N THR A 161 -2.10 -15.27 10.33
CA THR A 161 -1.08 -15.68 9.38
C THR A 161 -0.28 -16.87 9.91
N MET A 162 0.44 -17.56 9.03
CA MET A 162 1.43 -18.58 9.38
C MET A 162 0.95 -19.61 10.44
N ASN A 163 -0.26 -20.17 10.26
CA ASN A 163 -0.86 -21.15 11.17
C ASN A 163 -1.16 -20.63 12.59
N GLY A 164 -1.87 -19.53 12.68
CA GLY A 164 -2.44 -19.03 13.91
C GLY A 164 -1.63 -17.95 14.60
N ASP A 165 -0.79 -17.22 13.87
CA ASP A 165 -0.12 -16.06 14.42
C ASP A 165 -1.05 -14.84 14.43
N LYS A 166 -1.20 -14.19 15.59
CA LYS A 166 -1.76 -12.85 15.67
C LYS A 166 -0.80 -11.88 15.02
N THR A 167 -1.28 -11.13 14.06
CA THR A 167 -0.45 -10.38 13.11
C THR A 167 -0.82 -8.92 13.12
N ILE A 168 0.19 -8.07 13.04
CA ILE A 168 0.06 -6.62 12.97
C ILE A 168 0.60 -6.19 11.60
N PHE A 169 -0.12 -5.33 10.89
CA PHE A 169 0.41 -4.73 9.68
C PHE A 169 1.51 -3.72 10.00
N GLY A 170 2.53 -3.70 9.17
CA GLY A 170 3.62 -2.74 9.26
C GLY A 170 4.14 -2.36 7.89
N VAL A 171 4.81 -1.22 7.83
CA VAL A 171 5.54 -0.74 6.65
C VAL A 171 7.03 -1.01 6.85
N ASN A 172 7.67 -1.47 5.82
CA ASN A 172 9.12 -1.54 5.77
C ASN A 172 9.66 -0.51 4.77
N PHE A 173 10.22 0.56 5.27
CA PHE A 173 10.78 1.64 4.46
C PHE A 173 12.14 1.30 3.82
N VAL A 174 12.69 0.12 4.10
CA VAL A 174 13.93 -0.37 3.47
C VAL A 174 13.61 -1.24 2.26
N ASP A 175 12.52 -2.03 2.28
CA ASP A 175 12.11 -2.87 1.16
C ASP A 175 10.83 -2.41 0.44
N GLY A 176 10.22 -1.30 0.87
CA GLY A 176 9.08 -0.69 0.20
C GLY A 176 7.79 -1.51 0.25
N ARG A 177 7.48 -2.20 1.38
CA ARG A 177 6.36 -3.15 1.45
C ARG A 177 5.47 -2.96 2.68
N ILE A 178 4.19 -3.33 2.52
CA ILE A 178 3.27 -3.63 3.64
C ILE A 178 3.18 -5.14 3.78
N LYS A 179 3.37 -5.63 5.00
CA LYS A 179 3.16 -7.04 5.35
C LYS A 179 2.54 -7.15 6.75
N GLY A 180 1.89 -8.29 6.99
CA GLY A 180 1.57 -8.71 8.34
C GLY A 180 2.79 -9.31 9.04
N TYR A 181 3.06 -8.87 10.24
CA TYR A 181 4.16 -9.36 11.08
C TYR A 181 3.60 -9.99 12.35
N PRO A 182 4.00 -11.23 12.68
CA PRO A 182 3.57 -11.87 13.92
C PRO A 182 3.94 -11.02 15.13
N LYS A 183 2.98 -10.85 16.05
CA LYS A 183 3.21 -10.16 17.31
C LYS A 183 4.16 -10.93 18.23
N PHE A 184 4.15 -12.26 18.13
CA PHE A 184 4.94 -13.15 18.98
C PHE A 184 5.84 -14.06 18.15
N ASN A 185 7.08 -14.22 18.58
CA ASN A 185 8.05 -15.13 17.98
C ASN A 185 7.99 -16.49 18.71
N LYS A 186 7.27 -17.44 18.12
CA LYS A 186 7.13 -18.79 18.69
C LYS A 186 8.45 -19.53 18.85
N ARG A 187 9.47 -19.24 18.01
CA ARG A 187 10.78 -19.89 18.09
C ARG A 187 11.61 -19.39 19.26
N LYS A 188 11.56 -18.06 19.50
CA LYS A 188 12.29 -17.40 20.60
C LYS A 188 11.48 -17.39 21.90
N ASN A 189 10.20 -17.80 21.86
CA ASN A 189 9.24 -17.70 22.96
C ASN A 189 9.20 -16.30 23.57
N SER A 190 9.17 -15.26 22.74
CA SER A 190 9.18 -13.86 23.13
C SER A 190 8.31 -13.02 22.19
N GLU A 191 7.91 -11.84 22.63
CA GLU A 191 7.32 -10.84 21.75
C GLU A 191 8.31 -10.47 20.64
N ASN A 192 7.80 -10.22 19.42
CA ASN A 192 8.58 -9.60 18.38
C ASN A 192 8.74 -8.12 18.68
N THR A 193 9.92 -7.59 18.35
CA THR A 193 10.24 -6.17 18.45
C THR A 193 10.47 -5.60 17.06
N MET A 194 9.91 -4.42 16.79
CA MET A 194 10.09 -3.67 15.55
C MET A 194 10.25 -2.19 15.86
N TYR A 195 10.73 -1.45 14.90
CA TYR A 195 10.72 0.01 14.98
C TYR A 195 9.30 0.54 15.04
N PHE A 196 9.16 1.77 15.47
CA PHE A 196 7.89 2.46 15.47
C PHE A 196 8.13 3.97 15.44
N ARG A 197 7.19 4.69 14.84
CA ARG A 197 7.22 6.15 14.73
C ARG A 197 5.88 6.69 15.20
N MET A 198 5.89 7.65 16.10
CA MET A 198 4.65 8.27 16.61
C MET A 198 4.07 9.24 15.58
N VAL A 199 2.75 9.38 15.61
CA VAL A 199 1.99 10.34 14.83
C VAL A 199 0.97 11.05 15.70
N ARG A 200 0.58 12.28 15.33
CA ARG A 200 -0.57 13.02 15.86
C ARG A 200 -1.21 13.90 14.79
N GLY A 201 -2.29 14.58 15.11
CA GLY A 201 -3.05 15.44 14.18
C GLY A 201 -4.10 14.63 13.40
N ASN A 202 -4.54 15.14 12.31
CA ASN A 202 -5.63 14.68 11.41
C ASN A 202 -6.11 13.24 11.64
N THR A 203 -7.06 13.05 12.56
CA THR A 203 -7.61 11.73 12.92
C THR A 203 -8.58 11.19 11.86
N ASP A 204 -8.91 11.95 10.83
CA ASP A 204 -9.75 11.53 9.71
C ASP A 204 -8.94 11.01 8.52
N TYR A 205 -7.60 11.13 8.58
CA TYR A 205 -6.73 10.52 7.58
C TYR A 205 -6.92 9.00 7.55
N GLY A 206 -7.13 8.45 6.35
CA GLY A 206 -7.41 7.03 6.16
C GLY A 206 -8.88 6.62 6.24
N LYS A 207 -9.79 7.54 6.57
CA LYS A 207 -11.24 7.30 6.58
C LYS A 207 -11.85 7.71 5.25
N ASN A 208 -12.36 6.73 4.50
CA ASN A 208 -13.01 6.95 3.21
C ASN A 208 -14.47 7.40 3.38
N ASN A 209 -14.98 8.11 2.36
CA ASN A 209 -16.38 8.53 2.26
C ASN A 209 -16.95 8.09 0.90
N PHE A 210 -17.29 6.80 0.81
CA PHE A 210 -17.75 6.17 -0.43
C PHE A 210 -19.22 6.41 -0.71
N ILE A 211 -19.53 6.81 -1.94
CA ILE A 211 -20.88 6.91 -2.49
C ILE A 211 -20.95 6.08 -3.77
N ASP A 212 -21.90 5.16 -3.83
CA ASP A 212 -22.24 4.41 -5.06
C ASP A 212 -23.03 5.35 -5.98
N ASN A 213 -22.48 5.65 -7.15
CA ASN A 213 -23.13 6.56 -8.10
C ASN A 213 -24.23 5.89 -8.92
N GLY A 214 -24.36 4.55 -8.83
CA GLY A 214 -25.39 3.78 -9.53
C GLY A 214 -25.12 3.56 -11.03
N ASP A 215 -24.00 4.04 -11.55
CA ASP A 215 -23.58 4.00 -12.95
C ASP A 215 -22.35 3.11 -13.21
N GLY A 216 -21.98 2.29 -12.23
CA GLY A 216 -20.78 1.44 -12.28
C GLY A 216 -19.55 2.10 -11.66
N THR A 217 -19.71 3.25 -11.02
CA THR A 217 -18.63 3.97 -10.33
C THR A 217 -18.94 4.18 -8.86
N VAL A 218 -17.88 4.41 -8.07
CA VAL A 218 -17.93 4.79 -6.65
C VAL A 218 -17.07 6.03 -6.44
N SER A 219 -17.68 7.09 -5.92
CA SER A 219 -16.94 8.30 -5.51
C SER A 219 -16.48 8.18 -4.07
N ASP A 220 -15.23 8.55 -3.80
CA ASP A 220 -14.69 8.74 -2.47
C ASP A 220 -14.43 10.24 -2.21
N TYR A 221 -15.37 10.89 -1.57
CA TYR A 221 -15.28 12.33 -1.29
C TYR A 221 -14.23 12.69 -0.25
N ALA A 222 -13.72 11.72 0.52
CA ALA A 222 -12.63 11.98 1.45
C ALA A 222 -11.30 12.17 0.73
N THR A 223 -11.11 11.47 -0.41
CA THR A 223 -9.86 11.51 -1.20
C THR A 223 -9.97 12.33 -2.48
N GLY A 224 -11.19 12.65 -2.96
CA GLY A 224 -11.43 13.27 -4.25
C GLY A 224 -11.21 12.32 -5.43
N LEU A 225 -11.30 11.00 -5.19
CA LEU A 225 -11.11 9.97 -6.21
C LEU A 225 -12.44 9.28 -6.57
N MET A 226 -12.60 8.94 -7.83
CA MET A 226 -13.69 8.09 -8.34
C MET A 226 -13.10 6.78 -8.85
N TRP A 227 -13.76 5.69 -8.53
CA TRP A 227 -13.30 4.34 -8.76
C TRP A 227 -14.24 3.55 -9.66
N GLN A 228 -13.70 2.71 -10.51
CA GLN A 228 -14.45 1.62 -11.13
C GLN A 228 -14.99 0.71 -10.02
N LYS A 229 -16.34 0.53 -9.97
CA LYS A 229 -17.00 -0.23 -8.91
C LYS A 229 -16.70 -1.72 -8.96
N ALA A 230 -16.75 -2.33 -10.14
CA ALA A 230 -16.44 -3.73 -10.37
C ALA A 230 -15.17 -3.88 -11.21
N ASP A 231 -14.32 -4.86 -10.89
CA ASP A 231 -13.31 -5.32 -11.84
C ASP A 231 -14.00 -6.09 -12.99
N ASP A 232 -13.27 -6.37 -14.07
CA ASP A 232 -13.82 -7.07 -15.24
C ASP A 232 -13.57 -8.59 -15.23
N GLY A 233 -13.14 -9.14 -14.11
CA GLY A 233 -12.91 -10.57 -13.92
C GLY A 233 -11.67 -11.13 -14.64
N LYS A 234 -10.73 -10.28 -15.10
CA LYS A 234 -9.58 -10.69 -15.91
C LYS A 234 -8.26 -10.25 -15.33
N GLY A 235 -7.35 -11.21 -15.16
CA GLY A 235 -5.95 -10.93 -14.88
C GLY A 235 -5.19 -10.56 -16.15
N ARG A 236 -4.27 -9.57 -16.03
CA ARG A 236 -3.42 -9.04 -17.11
C ARG A 236 -1.99 -8.86 -16.61
N ASP A 237 -1.03 -8.82 -17.52
CA ASP A 237 0.29 -8.27 -17.22
C ASP A 237 0.22 -6.74 -17.00
N TRP A 238 1.32 -6.16 -16.57
CA TRP A 238 1.32 -4.76 -16.15
C TRP A 238 1.06 -3.78 -17.29
N GLU A 239 1.69 -4.00 -18.46
CA GLU A 239 1.51 -3.17 -19.64
C GLU A 239 0.08 -3.19 -20.16
N ALA A 240 -0.51 -4.38 -20.28
CA ALA A 240 -1.92 -4.52 -20.65
C ALA A 240 -2.88 -3.91 -19.61
N SER A 241 -2.47 -3.83 -18.35
CA SER A 241 -3.26 -3.20 -17.27
C SER A 241 -3.25 -1.68 -17.36
N LEU A 242 -2.11 -1.08 -17.71
CA LEU A 242 -2.02 0.35 -18.02
C LEU A 242 -2.94 0.69 -19.21
N ALA A 243 -2.75 -0.02 -20.33
CA ALA A 243 -3.55 0.18 -21.54
C ALA A 243 -5.06 -0.01 -21.30
N TYR A 244 -5.45 -1.01 -20.48
CA TYR A 244 -6.86 -1.23 -20.14
C TYR A 244 -7.48 0.00 -19.47
N SER A 245 -6.79 0.59 -18.50
CA SER A 245 -7.31 1.76 -17.77
C SER A 245 -7.35 3.01 -18.64
N GLU A 246 -6.34 3.24 -19.47
CA GLU A 246 -6.27 4.38 -20.42
C GLU A 246 -7.35 4.35 -21.51
N HIS A 247 -7.80 3.15 -21.90
CA HIS A 247 -8.86 2.97 -22.90
C HIS A 247 -10.25 2.75 -22.29
N LEU A 248 -10.37 2.83 -20.95
CA LEU A 248 -11.66 2.58 -20.31
C LEU A 248 -12.60 3.76 -20.54
N GLU A 249 -13.76 3.47 -21.13
CA GLU A 249 -14.91 4.38 -21.17
C GLU A 249 -15.97 3.86 -20.18
N LEU A 250 -16.22 4.60 -19.12
CA LEU A 250 -17.18 4.22 -18.08
C LEU A 250 -17.88 5.45 -17.52
N ALA A 251 -19.20 5.37 -17.38
CA ALA A 251 -20.05 6.45 -16.86
C ALA A 251 -19.90 7.79 -17.60
N GLY A 252 -19.54 7.76 -18.89
CA GLY A 252 -19.32 8.95 -19.71
C GLY A 252 -17.96 9.62 -19.52
N TYR A 253 -17.06 9.02 -18.74
CA TYR A 253 -15.69 9.48 -18.55
C TYR A 253 -14.71 8.59 -19.33
N SER A 254 -13.63 9.21 -19.83
CA SER A 254 -12.53 8.58 -20.58
C SER A 254 -11.14 8.94 -20.03
N ASP A 255 -11.08 9.55 -18.84
CA ASP A 255 -9.85 9.95 -18.14
C ASP A 255 -9.48 8.98 -17.00
N TRP A 256 -9.87 7.72 -17.18
CA TRP A 256 -9.52 6.63 -16.27
C TRP A 256 -8.05 6.27 -16.41
N ARG A 257 -7.44 5.89 -15.30
CA ARG A 257 -6.04 5.44 -15.23
C ARG A 257 -5.88 4.30 -14.23
N LEU A 258 -4.78 3.59 -14.33
CA LEU A 258 -4.38 2.63 -13.31
C LEU A 258 -3.96 3.41 -12.05
N PRO A 259 -4.49 3.10 -10.86
CA PRO A 259 -4.13 3.81 -9.63
C PRO A 259 -2.66 3.59 -9.28
N ASN A 260 -2.01 4.59 -8.67
CA ASN A 260 -0.73 4.38 -8.05
C ASN A 260 -0.85 3.56 -6.74
N ALA A 261 0.29 3.17 -6.16
CA ALA A 261 0.33 2.29 -4.99
C ALA A 261 -0.42 2.88 -3.78
N LYS A 262 -0.31 4.17 -3.55
CA LYS A 262 -0.96 4.84 -2.41
C LYS A 262 -2.46 5.01 -2.63
N GLU A 263 -2.87 5.31 -3.84
CA GLU A 263 -4.28 5.40 -4.19
C GLU A 263 -4.97 4.05 -4.01
N LEU A 264 -4.42 2.98 -4.57
CA LEU A 264 -5.05 1.67 -4.44
C LEU A 264 -5.05 1.16 -2.99
N GLN A 265 -3.99 1.43 -2.23
CA GLN A 265 -3.94 1.11 -0.80
C GLN A 265 -4.99 1.89 0.01
N SER A 266 -5.36 3.10 -0.42
CA SER A 266 -6.33 3.93 0.30
C SER A 266 -7.71 3.30 0.43
N ILE A 267 -8.11 2.44 -0.50
CA ILE A 267 -9.41 1.75 -0.48
C ILE A 267 -9.38 0.38 0.21
N VAL A 268 -8.25 -0.06 0.75
CA VAL A 268 -8.19 -1.29 1.55
C VAL A 268 -9.00 -1.12 2.83
N ASP A 269 -9.86 -2.09 3.12
CA ASP A 269 -10.59 -2.21 4.38
C ASP A 269 -9.95 -3.29 5.25
N TYR A 270 -9.12 -2.88 6.17
CA TYR A 270 -8.39 -3.77 7.08
C TYR A 270 -9.27 -4.44 8.14
N SER A 271 -10.56 -4.13 8.19
CA SER A 271 -11.54 -4.82 9.03
C SER A 271 -12.11 -6.09 8.39
N ARG A 272 -11.68 -6.43 7.15
CA ARG A 272 -12.21 -7.52 6.34
C ARG A 272 -11.11 -8.47 5.86
N SER A 273 -11.45 -9.73 5.71
CA SER A 273 -10.57 -10.73 5.11
C SER A 273 -11.37 -11.97 4.64
N PRO A 274 -10.82 -12.78 3.73
CA PRO A 274 -11.41 -14.08 3.37
C PRO A 274 -11.67 -14.97 4.59
N GLN A 275 -10.77 -14.99 5.57
CA GLN A 275 -10.87 -15.84 6.76
C GLN A 275 -12.00 -15.47 7.72
N THR A 276 -12.28 -14.16 7.91
CA THR A 276 -13.15 -13.72 9.01
C THR A 276 -14.47 -13.15 8.53
N THR A 277 -14.51 -12.60 7.33
CA THR A 277 -15.71 -11.97 6.76
C THR A 277 -16.19 -12.65 5.47
N ASN A 278 -15.50 -13.72 5.02
CA ASN A 278 -15.75 -14.38 3.73
C ASN A 278 -15.83 -13.37 2.58
N SER A 279 -14.91 -12.41 2.55
CA SER A 279 -14.94 -11.28 1.61
C SER A 279 -13.54 -10.73 1.35
N PRO A 280 -13.36 -9.99 0.24
CA PRO A 280 -12.11 -9.27 0.02
C PRO A 280 -11.93 -8.16 1.06
N ALA A 281 -10.67 -7.73 1.27
CA ALA A 281 -10.30 -6.62 2.15
C ALA A 281 -10.60 -5.25 1.52
N ILE A 282 -11.87 -5.03 1.17
CA ILE A 282 -12.37 -3.79 0.57
C ILE A 282 -13.81 -3.53 1.02
N ASN A 283 -14.24 -2.27 1.01
CA ASN A 283 -15.62 -1.91 1.36
C ASN A 283 -16.63 -2.64 0.45
N PRO A 284 -17.75 -3.18 0.99
CA PRO A 284 -18.76 -3.89 0.22
C PRO A 284 -19.46 -3.10 -0.89
N VAL A 285 -19.27 -1.78 -0.93
CA VAL A 285 -19.75 -0.95 -2.07
C VAL A 285 -19.08 -1.37 -3.37
N PHE A 286 -17.88 -1.91 -3.32
CA PHE A 286 -17.14 -2.44 -4.45
C PHE A 286 -17.49 -3.90 -4.72
N SER A 287 -17.59 -4.25 -6.00
CA SER A 287 -17.69 -5.63 -6.45
C SER A 287 -16.31 -6.15 -6.83
N THR A 288 -15.91 -7.30 -6.29
CA THR A 288 -14.61 -7.91 -6.54
C THR A 288 -14.78 -9.36 -6.93
N SER A 289 -14.19 -9.76 -8.06
CA SER A 289 -14.24 -11.13 -8.56
C SER A 289 -13.59 -12.10 -7.59
N GLU A 290 -14.26 -13.20 -7.30
CA GLU A 290 -13.66 -14.34 -6.58
C GLU A 290 -12.78 -15.14 -7.54
N ILE A 291 -11.66 -15.64 -7.05
CA ILE A 291 -10.76 -16.53 -7.78
C ILE A 291 -10.53 -17.82 -7.01
N LYS A 292 -9.96 -18.80 -7.69
CA LYS A 292 -9.38 -19.97 -7.02
C LYS A 292 -7.93 -19.69 -6.64
N ASP A 293 -7.52 -20.20 -5.49
CA ASP A 293 -6.13 -20.19 -5.08
C ASP A 293 -5.28 -21.14 -5.99
N PRO A 294 -3.94 -21.15 -5.87
CA PRO A 294 -3.09 -22.04 -6.67
C PRO A 294 -3.33 -23.55 -6.48
N GLU A 295 -4.00 -23.94 -5.42
CA GLU A 295 -4.39 -25.35 -5.15
C GLU A 295 -5.81 -25.68 -5.58
N GLY A 296 -6.55 -24.69 -6.15
CA GLY A 296 -7.89 -24.86 -6.71
C GLY A 296 -9.04 -24.59 -5.72
N ASN A 297 -8.75 -24.14 -4.49
CA ASN A 297 -9.78 -23.79 -3.52
C ASN A 297 -10.44 -22.46 -3.86
N SER A 298 -11.76 -22.36 -3.65
CA SER A 298 -12.57 -21.14 -3.82
C SER A 298 -12.48 -20.23 -2.58
N GLY A 299 -13.05 -19.02 -2.67
CA GLY A 299 -13.09 -18.07 -1.57
C GLY A 299 -11.86 -17.17 -1.48
N GLN A 300 -11.04 -17.13 -2.56
CA GLN A 300 -9.89 -16.25 -2.64
C GLN A 300 -10.18 -15.07 -3.57
N TYR A 301 -9.46 -13.97 -3.39
CA TYR A 301 -9.61 -12.76 -4.19
C TYR A 301 -8.26 -12.36 -4.81
N PRO A 302 -8.29 -11.68 -6.00
CA PRO A 302 -7.08 -11.40 -6.75
C PRO A 302 -6.21 -10.32 -6.11
N PHE A 303 -4.97 -10.28 -6.55
CA PHE A 303 -4.10 -9.12 -6.43
C PHE A 303 -4.45 -8.11 -7.51
N PHE A 304 -4.34 -6.84 -7.21
CA PHE A 304 -4.62 -5.75 -8.13
C PHE A 304 -3.36 -4.96 -8.42
N TRP A 305 -3.07 -4.75 -9.69
CA TRP A 305 -1.96 -3.93 -10.13
C TRP A 305 -2.12 -2.47 -9.72
N THR A 306 -0.99 -1.84 -9.49
CA THR A 306 -0.84 -0.39 -9.48
C THR A 306 0.02 0.07 -10.64
N SER A 307 -0.03 1.35 -10.97
CA SER A 307 0.84 1.97 -11.99
C SER A 307 2.29 2.15 -11.52
N THR A 308 2.59 1.80 -10.28
CA THR A 308 3.88 2.05 -9.61
C THR A 308 4.87 0.91 -9.83
N THR A 309 6.04 1.22 -10.36
CA THR A 309 7.18 0.29 -10.42
C THR A 309 7.79 0.11 -9.03
N HIS A 310 8.13 -1.13 -8.68
CA HIS A 310 8.87 -1.45 -7.46
C HIS A 310 10.31 -1.82 -7.81
N LEU A 311 11.25 -0.96 -7.48
CA LEU A 311 12.67 -1.18 -7.79
C LEU A 311 13.28 -2.19 -6.82
N ASP A 312 13.33 -3.47 -7.23
CA ASP A 312 13.81 -4.59 -6.40
C ASP A 312 14.69 -5.57 -7.18
N GLY A 313 15.72 -6.07 -6.52
CA GLY A 313 16.55 -7.17 -6.99
C GLY A 313 17.56 -6.80 -8.08
N VAL A 314 17.93 -7.83 -8.87
CA VAL A 314 18.99 -7.73 -9.90
C VAL A 314 18.51 -6.94 -11.13
N ASN A 315 17.24 -7.10 -11.49
CA ASN A 315 16.58 -6.35 -12.57
C ASN A 315 15.55 -5.41 -11.93
N PRO A 316 15.94 -4.26 -11.39
CA PRO A 316 15.12 -3.48 -10.48
C PRO A 316 13.83 -2.97 -11.12
N THR A 317 13.80 -2.75 -12.44
CA THR A 317 12.64 -2.21 -13.15
C THR A 317 11.60 -3.28 -13.54
N SER A 318 11.88 -4.56 -13.29
CA SER A 318 11.08 -5.68 -13.81
C SER A 318 9.82 -6.01 -13.00
N SER A 319 9.62 -5.35 -11.87
CA SER A 319 8.46 -5.59 -10.99
C SER A 319 7.62 -4.34 -10.79
N ALA A 320 6.31 -4.55 -10.64
CA ALA A 320 5.37 -3.49 -10.26
C ALA A 320 4.64 -3.85 -8.96
N VAL A 321 4.19 -2.83 -8.26
CA VAL A 321 3.45 -2.96 -7.01
C VAL A 321 2.06 -3.51 -7.26
N TYR A 322 1.62 -4.41 -6.38
CA TYR A 322 0.22 -4.82 -6.26
C TYR A 322 -0.29 -4.69 -4.83
N ILE A 323 -1.61 -4.57 -4.70
CA ILE A 323 -2.34 -4.69 -3.44
C ILE A 323 -3.13 -6.00 -3.45
N ALA A 324 -3.04 -6.79 -2.39
CA ALA A 324 -3.81 -8.02 -2.23
C ALA A 324 -5.13 -7.73 -1.53
N PHE A 325 -6.26 -7.80 -2.23
CA PHE A 325 -7.57 -7.77 -1.57
C PHE A 325 -8.00 -9.14 -1.04
N GLY A 326 -7.40 -10.21 -1.55
CA GLY A 326 -7.41 -11.53 -0.93
C GLY A 326 -6.26 -11.72 0.07
N GLU A 327 -6.07 -12.94 0.54
CA GLU A 327 -4.95 -13.29 1.41
C GLU A 327 -3.60 -13.11 0.70
N GLY A 328 -2.61 -12.63 1.42
CA GLY A 328 -1.23 -12.66 0.97
C GLY A 328 -0.61 -14.04 1.14
N GLN A 329 -1.04 -14.98 0.30
CA GLN A 329 -0.70 -16.41 0.46
C GLN A 329 0.76 -16.73 0.13
N GLY A 330 1.26 -17.80 0.77
CA GLY A 330 2.53 -18.45 0.49
C GLY A 330 2.52 -19.92 0.87
N LYS A 331 3.42 -20.71 0.27
CA LYS A 331 3.54 -22.14 0.54
C LYS A 331 4.73 -22.43 1.45
N MET A 332 4.45 -22.56 2.73
CA MET A 332 5.46 -22.91 3.74
C MET A 332 5.30 -24.37 4.17
N ARG A 333 6.41 -25.13 4.22
CA ARG A 333 6.40 -26.55 4.62
C ARG A 333 5.37 -27.38 3.85
N ASN A 334 5.26 -27.11 2.55
CA ASN A 334 4.30 -27.74 1.63
C ASN A 334 2.81 -27.47 1.93
N GLN A 335 2.50 -26.46 2.75
CA GLN A 335 1.14 -26.03 3.06
C GLN A 335 0.91 -24.60 2.55
N LEU A 336 -0.14 -24.41 1.75
CA LEU A 336 -0.60 -23.10 1.33
C LEU A 336 -1.32 -22.43 2.50
N MET A 337 -0.96 -21.19 2.80
CA MET A 337 -1.54 -20.43 3.91
C MET A 337 -1.39 -18.94 3.69
N ASP A 338 -2.15 -18.14 4.42
CA ASP A 338 -1.91 -16.70 4.49
C ASP A 338 -0.59 -16.44 5.24
N VAL A 339 0.32 -15.72 4.62
CA VAL A 339 1.62 -15.37 5.21
C VAL A 339 1.81 -13.87 5.41
N HIS A 340 0.97 -13.04 4.76
CA HIS A 340 1.14 -11.58 4.79
C HIS A 340 -0.12 -10.80 5.20
N GLY A 341 -1.28 -11.44 5.24
CA GLY A 341 -2.58 -10.82 5.50
C GLY A 341 -3.23 -10.20 4.27
N ALA A 342 -4.57 -10.23 4.22
CA ALA A 342 -5.36 -9.50 3.22
C ALA A 342 -5.20 -7.99 3.44
N GLY A 343 -4.86 -7.26 2.39
CA GLY A 343 -4.47 -5.84 2.44
C GLY A 343 -2.95 -5.62 2.41
N CYS A 344 -2.13 -6.68 2.30
CA CYS A 344 -0.70 -6.52 2.11
C CYS A 344 -0.38 -5.90 0.73
N GLN A 345 0.76 -5.20 0.67
CA GLN A 345 1.31 -4.65 -0.56
C GLN A 345 2.66 -5.30 -0.85
N ARG A 346 2.80 -5.82 -2.07
CA ARG A 346 4.02 -6.46 -2.55
C ARG A 346 4.23 -6.14 -4.03
N SER A 347 5.03 -6.95 -4.72
CA SER A 347 5.31 -6.77 -6.15
C SER A 347 5.40 -8.09 -6.88
N ASP A 348 4.95 -8.08 -8.14
CA ASP A 348 5.06 -9.18 -9.09
C ASP A 348 5.85 -8.74 -10.34
N PRO A 349 6.42 -9.69 -11.10
CA PRO A 349 6.99 -9.40 -12.40
C PRO A 349 5.98 -8.74 -13.33
N LYS A 350 6.35 -7.64 -13.98
CA LYS A 350 5.50 -6.88 -14.90
C LYS A 350 5.04 -7.67 -16.12
N SER A 351 5.87 -8.60 -16.59
CA SER A 351 5.64 -9.35 -17.84
C SER A 351 6.13 -10.77 -17.75
N GLY A 352 5.67 -11.58 -18.68
CA GLY A 352 6.04 -12.98 -18.84
C GLY A 352 4.84 -13.91 -18.65
N SER A 353 5.00 -15.16 -19.03
CA SER A 353 3.98 -16.17 -18.81
C SER A 353 4.15 -16.79 -17.42
N LYS A 354 3.07 -17.30 -16.85
CA LYS A 354 3.10 -18.10 -15.61
C LYS A 354 4.15 -19.21 -15.65
N ASN A 355 4.47 -19.74 -16.83
CA ASN A 355 5.46 -20.81 -17.03
C ASN A 355 6.92 -20.32 -16.86
N LYS A 356 7.17 -19.01 -16.93
CA LYS A 356 8.51 -18.45 -16.71
C LYS A 356 8.84 -18.22 -15.25
N TYR A 357 7.84 -18.19 -14.39
CA TYR A 357 7.99 -17.90 -12.96
C TYR A 357 7.42 -19.04 -12.14
N PRO A 358 8.12 -19.48 -11.08
CA PRO A 358 7.52 -20.43 -10.15
C PRO A 358 6.30 -19.79 -9.45
N THR A 359 5.25 -20.58 -9.26
CA THR A 359 4.03 -20.13 -8.55
C THR A 359 4.34 -19.68 -7.12
N TYR A 360 5.33 -20.31 -6.51
CA TYR A 360 5.78 -19.99 -5.14
C TYR A 360 7.21 -19.48 -5.17
N PHE A 361 7.46 -18.35 -4.54
CA PHE A 361 8.76 -17.67 -4.62
C PHE A 361 9.24 -17.14 -3.26
N GLY A 362 10.56 -17.12 -3.08
CA GLY A 362 11.19 -16.59 -1.88
C GLY A 362 11.08 -17.50 -0.65
N PRO A 363 11.60 -17.05 0.50
CA PRO A 363 11.70 -17.88 1.72
C PRO A 363 10.35 -18.32 2.32
N GLN A 364 9.29 -17.54 2.06
CA GLN A 364 7.92 -17.82 2.52
C GLN A 364 7.07 -18.52 1.47
N GLY A 365 7.65 -18.77 0.27
CA GLY A 365 6.94 -19.38 -0.85
C GLY A 365 5.78 -18.51 -1.33
N ASP A 366 5.98 -17.21 -1.38
CA ASP A 366 4.95 -16.23 -1.75
C ASP A 366 4.28 -16.60 -3.07
N VAL A 367 2.95 -16.58 -3.09
CA VAL A 367 2.18 -16.83 -4.31
C VAL A 367 2.43 -15.71 -5.31
N ARG A 368 2.68 -16.08 -6.55
CA ARG A 368 2.92 -15.20 -7.66
C ARG A 368 1.88 -15.46 -8.75
N TYR A 369 1.06 -14.45 -9.04
CA TYR A 369 0.05 -14.57 -10.08
C TYR A 369 0.55 -14.12 -11.45
N VAL A 370 1.44 -13.12 -11.53
CA VAL A 370 1.98 -12.50 -12.76
C VAL A 370 0.91 -11.73 -13.55
N TYR A 371 -0.31 -12.26 -13.61
CA TYR A 371 -1.48 -11.62 -14.20
C TYR A 371 -2.42 -11.17 -13.07
N ASN A 372 -2.31 -9.90 -12.70
CA ASN A 372 -3.14 -9.31 -11.66
C ASN A 372 -4.32 -8.55 -12.26
N TYR A 373 -5.31 -8.25 -11.44
CA TYR A 373 -6.55 -7.59 -11.84
C TYR A 373 -6.38 -6.08 -11.86
N VAL A 374 -7.37 -5.37 -12.38
CA VAL A 374 -7.39 -3.91 -12.48
C VAL A 374 -8.64 -3.35 -11.82
N ARG A 375 -8.47 -2.23 -11.11
CA ARG A 375 -9.53 -1.33 -10.69
C ARG A 375 -9.10 0.09 -11.02
N SER A 376 -9.68 0.63 -12.08
CA SER A 376 -9.32 1.95 -12.56
C SER A 376 -9.80 3.05 -11.63
N VAL A 377 -9.10 4.18 -11.64
CA VAL A 377 -9.38 5.37 -10.84
C VAL A 377 -9.35 6.62 -11.74
N ARG A 378 -10.09 7.65 -11.35
CA ARG A 378 -9.96 9.00 -11.89
C ARG A 378 -10.08 10.04 -10.76
N THR A 379 -9.65 11.25 -11.00
CA THR A 379 -9.85 12.36 -10.05
C THR A 379 -11.23 12.97 -10.27
N ILE A 380 -11.94 13.27 -9.17
CA ILE A 380 -13.21 14.01 -9.22
C ILE A 380 -12.90 15.47 -9.45
N GLU A 381 -13.52 16.09 -10.44
CA GLU A 381 -13.54 17.54 -10.57
C GLU A 381 -14.44 18.13 -9.48
N MET A 382 -13.85 18.84 -8.52
CA MET A 382 -14.53 19.47 -7.38
C MET A 382 -14.73 20.98 -7.62
#